data_fd2820e67c97855f5500c55e06651681
#
_entry.id   fd2820e67c97855f5500c55e06651681
#
_cell.length_a   1.000
_cell.length_b   1.000
_cell.length_c   1.000
_cell.angle_alpha   90.00
_cell.angle_beta   90.00
_cell.angle_gamma   90.00
#
_symmetry.space_group_name_H-M   'P 1'
#
loop_
_entity.id
_entity.type
_entity.pdbx_description
1 polymer ?
#
loop_
_entity_poly.entity_id
_entity_poly.type
_entity_poly.pdbx_seq_one_letter_code
_entity_poly.pdbx_strand_id
1 'polypeptide(L)'
;MSTTASRNPDLAGQKGLKTGALGLMSSVVVGMASTAPAFSLAAALGWVVLGGMTPVGVKAPGIMLLAFIPMFFISIAYKELNRVEPDCGTVFTWSARAFGTRTGWLGGWALIMADVICMSSLAQVAGSYSFVFFGEVFQNPDIAALGGDVAWTTSAGLAWIILMTWICWRGIEISAKLQYWLLGIEIVVLIVFSIFALYRVYSGDGVAESITPDLSWLNPFDLPFDSAIAPALLTALFLYWGWDTAVAINEETSNPTKTPGNAAVISTLLLLVTYLLVSTAAVAFAGVGDTGIGLGNPDNADDIFAVVGTALFGDSVLGKIMMMLLAVSVLTSAAASTQTTILPTARGALSMAAFKALPKSFTKMHPTYLTPTWATWGMGLISAAFYLAFTVLSPNMLAALVGSIGLLIAIYYGMTGFASVWFFRKTLGRSARNLFMRGIIPLAGGLMMLVVFIYGLQQFLLPDWLVDDNGENVTLFGYGAVGVVGILSMVIGAVLMVWFNIVAPAYFQGKTLEKRVHTVD
;
A
#
# COMPACT_ATOMS: atom_id res chain seq x y z
N MET A 1 -9.95 31.26 -38.01
CA MET A 1 -10.99 30.57 -37.27
C MET A 1 -10.32 29.81 -36.14
N SER A 2 -10.39 30.41 -34.95
CA SER A 2 -9.81 29.88 -33.72
C SER A 2 -10.76 28.82 -33.18
N THR A 3 -10.36 27.55 -33.27
CA THR A 3 -11.04 26.48 -32.56
C THR A 3 -10.56 26.51 -31.10
N THR A 4 -11.27 27.23 -30.25
CA THR A 4 -11.19 27.10 -28.80
C THR A 4 -11.42 25.65 -28.45
N ALA A 5 -10.32 24.96 -28.04
CA ALA A 5 -10.41 23.68 -27.37
C ALA A 5 -11.32 23.89 -26.14
N SER A 6 -12.52 23.34 -26.18
CA SER A 6 -13.42 23.32 -25.04
C SER A 6 -12.69 22.67 -23.88
N ARG A 7 -12.27 23.49 -22.90
CA ARG A 7 -12.05 23.00 -21.54
C ARG A 7 -13.34 22.30 -21.14
N ASN A 8 -13.30 20.97 -21.00
CA ASN A 8 -14.40 20.27 -20.34
C ASN A 8 -14.49 20.85 -18.92
N PRO A 9 -15.57 21.54 -18.56
CA PRO A 9 -15.70 22.06 -17.21
C PRO A 9 -15.86 20.87 -16.28
N ASP A 10 -15.01 20.81 -15.28
CA ASP A 10 -15.12 20.11 -13.99
C ASP A 10 -15.89 18.78 -13.99
N LEU A 11 -15.28 17.72 -14.51
CA LEU A 11 -15.74 16.34 -14.25
C LEU A 11 -15.78 16.05 -12.72
N ALA A 12 -14.89 16.69 -11.94
CA ALA A 12 -14.88 16.64 -10.48
C ALA A 12 -16.21 17.12 -9.87
N GLY A 13 -16.73 18.30 -10.26
CA GLY A 13 -18.03 18.81 -9.81
C GLY A 13 -19.22 17.97 -10.28
N GLN A 14 -19.07 17.19 -11.36
CA GLN A 14 -20.15 16.35 -11.92
C GLN A 14 -20.37 15.04 -11.13
N LYS A 15 -19.36 14.54 -10.39
CA LYS A 15 -19.48 13.32 -9.58
C LYS A 15 -20.08 13.57 -8.19
N GLY A 16 -20.19 14.83 -7.76
CA GLY A 16 -20.84 15.25 -6.52
C GLY A 16 -19.96 15.08 -5.26
N LEU A 17 -18.66 14.88 -5.41
CA LEU A 17 -17.69 14.84 -4.30
C LEU A 17 -17.51 16.23 -3.69
N LYS A 18 -17.08 16.29 -2.42
CA LYS A 18 -16.83 17.53 -1.69
C LYS A 18 -15.54 18.20 -2.16
N THR A 19 -15.64 19.14 -3.09
CA THR A 19 -14.50 19.87 -3.65
C THR A 19 -13.85 20.79 -2.60
N GLY A 20 -12.52 20.95 -2.67
CA GLY A 20 -11.78 21.90 -1.84
C GLY A 20 -11.64 21.53 -0.37
N ALA A 21 -12.04 20.31 0.04
CA ALA A 21 -12.04 19.87 1.43
C ALA A 21 -10.62 19.63 1.99
N LEU A 22 -9.67 19.25 1.13
CA LEU A 22 -8.32 18.82 1.53
C LEU A 22 -7.23 19.75 0.99
N GLY A 23 -6.30 20.14 1.87
CA GLY A 23 -5.07 20.82 1.50
C GLY A 23 -3.91 19.85 1.23
N LEU A 24 -2.72 20.39 0.91
CA LEU A 24 -1.52 19.61 0.64
C LEU A 24 -1.15 18.71 1.83
N MET A 25 -1.12 19.26 3.05
CA MET A 25 -0.74 18.50 4.24
C MET A 25 -1.71 17.33 4.50
N SER A 26 -3.03 17.57 4.39
CA SER A 26 -4.03 16.50 4.53
C SER A 26 -3.81 15.38 3.51
N SER A 27 -3.50 15.74 2.27
CA SER A 27 -3.23 14.76 1.21
C SER A 27 -1.94 13.98 1.46
N VAL A 28 -0.89 14.62 1.98
CA VAL A 28 0.37 13.95 2.38
C VAL A 28 0.11 12.97 3.53
N VAL A 29 -0.62 13.41 4.55
CA VAL A 29 -0.97 12.57 5.71
C VAL A 29 -1.77 11.34 5.26
N VAL A 30 -2.77 11.51 4.39
CA VAL A 30 -3.55 10.39 3.84
C VAL A 30 -2.66 9.44 3.04
N GLY A 31 -1.77 9.97 2.19
CA GLY A 31 -0.84 9.16 1.40
C GLY A 31 0.15 8.37 2.26
N MET A 32 0.71 8.97 3.31
CA MET A 32 1.59 8.26 4.24
C MET A 32 0.85 7.22 5.08
N ALA A 33 -0.30 7.58 5.64
CA ALA A 33 -1.09 6.69 6.47
C ALA A 33 -1.58 5.45 5.71
N SER A 34 -1.77 5.56 4.39
CA SER A 34 -2.17 4.43 3.54
C SER A 34 -1.08 3.36 3.41
N THR A 35 0.19 3.70 3.59
CA THR A 35 1.29 2.74 3.57
C THR A 35 1.49 2.02 4.91
N ALA A 36 0.78 2.45 5.96
CA ALA A 36 0.88 1.88 7.32
C ALA A 36 2.33 1.69 7.79
N PRO A 37 3.16 2.76 7.96
CA PRO A 37 4.59 2.61 8.16
C PRO A 37 5.00 1.74 9.35
N ALA A 38 4.35 1.86 10.51
CA ALA A 38 4.70 1.04 11.67
C ALA A 38 4.28 -0.42 11.49
N PHE A 39 3.06 -0.67 10.98
CA PHE A 39 2.62 -2.03 10.65
C PHE A 39 3.53 -2.67 9.59
N SER A 40 3.79 -1.97 8.49
CA SER A 40 4.61 -2.48 7.39
C SER A 40 6.02 -2.84 7.85
N LEU A 41 6.65 -2.01 8.68
CA LEU A 41 7.97 -2.31 9.25
C LEU A 41 7.91 -3.45 10.26
N ALA A 42 6.92 -3.48 11.15
CA ALA A 42 6.75 -4.58 12.10
C ALA A 42 6.67 -5.93 11.39
N ALA A 43 5.79 -6.02 10.39
CA ALA A 43 5.45 -7.28 9.71
C ALA A 43 6.39 -7.68 8.56
N ALA A 44 7.22 -6.78 8.04
CA ALA A 44 7.97 -7.09 6.83
C ALA A 44 9.48 -6.82 6.91
N LEU A 45 9.97 -6.02 7.87
CA LEU A 45 11.42 -5.73 7.93
C LEU A 45 12.24 -6.98 8.24
N GLY A 46 11.75 -7.90 9.10
CA GLY A 46 12.41 -9.18 9.34
C GLY A 46 12.57 -10.01 8.06
N TRP A 47 11.51 -10.09 7.27
CA TRP A 47 11.53 -10.77 5.97
C TRP A 47 12.48 -10.10 4.96
N VAL A 48 12.65 -8.79 5.01
CA VAL A 48 13.65 -8.10 4.18
C VAL A 48 15.07 -8.45 4.64
N VAL A 49 15.33 -8.55 5.94
CA VAL A 49 16.63 -8.94 6.48
C VAL A 49 16.96 -10.39 6.14
N LEU A 50 15.99 -11.30 6.23
CA LEU A 50 16.12 -12.69 5.84
C LEU A 50 16.39 -12.85 4.34
N GLY A 51 15.81 -11.98 3.50
CA GLY A 51 15.97 -12.02 2.04
C GLY A 51 15.37 -13.28 1.43
N GLY A 52 16.22 -14.08 0.78
CA GLY A 52 15.84 -15.37 0.20
C GLY A 52 16.72 -16.50 0.75
N MET A 53 17.32 -17.30 -0.14
CA MET A 53 18.28 -18.34 0.28
C MET A 53 19.57 -17.73 0.88
N THR A 54 19.88 -16.48 0.57
CA THR A 54 21.01 -15.74 1.14
C THR A 54 20.45 -14.54 1.92
N PRO A 55 20.75 -14.42 3.23
CA PRO A 55 20.29 -13.27 4.01
C PRO A 55 20.87 -11.95 3.50
N VAL A 56 20.03 -10.92 3.52
CA VAL A 56 20.44 -9.53 3.22
C VAL A 56 21.18 -8.94 4.42
N GLY A 57 20.76 -9.28 5.61
CA GLY A 57 21.38 -8.86 6.85
C GLY A 57 21.44 -7.35 7.02
N VAL A 58 22.63 -6.83 7.34
CA VAL A 58 22.86 -5.39 7.57
C VAL A 58 22.60 -4.50 6.35
N LYS A 59 22.42 -5.07 5.16
CA LYS A 59 22.11 -4.33 3.93
C LYS A 59 20.61 -4.02 3.75
N ALA A 60 19.75 -4.41 4.69
CA ALA A 60 18.31 -4.14 4.61
C ALA A 60 17.97 -2.66 4.38
N PRO A 61 18.62 -1.65 4.99
CA PRO A 61 18.39 -0.24 4.62
C PRO A 61 18.71 0.07 3.16
N GLY A 62 19.72 -0.58 2.57
CA GLY A 62 20.05 -0.47 1.14
C GLY A 62 18.95 -1.05 0.25
N ILE A 63 18.32 -2.15 0.65
CA ILE A 63 17.14 -2.69 -0.06
C ILE A 63 15.95 -1.73 0.03
N MET A 64 15.72 -1.09 1.19
CA MET A 64 14.69 -0.04 1.31
C MET A 64 14.95 1.12 0.34
N LEU A 65 16.20 1.53 0.18
CA LEU A 65 16.59 2.56 -0.79
C LEU A 65 16.35 2.10 -2.24
N LEU A 66 16.64 0.84 -2.58
CA LEU A 66 16.36 0.30 -3.92
C LEU A 66 14.86 0.23 -4.21
N ALA A 67 14.05 -0.22 -3.25
CA ALA A 67 12.60 -0.30 -3.38
C ALA A 67 11.94 1.08 -3.58
N PHE A 68 12.50 2.12 -2.99
CA PHE A 68 12.04 3.49 -3.17
C PHE A 68 12.11 3.95 -4.64
N ILE A 69 13.15 3.56 -5.39
CA ILE A 69 13.42 4.10 -6.75
C ILE A 69 12.22 3.89 -7.69
N PRO A 70 11.71 2.67 -7.93
CA PRO A 70 10.56 2.48 -8.79
C PRO A 70 9.30 3.18 -8.26
N MET A 71 9.08 3.19 -6.95
CA MET A 71 7.93 3.85 -6.33
C MET A 71 7.95 5.36 -6.54
N PHE A 72 9.13 5.99 -6.38
CA PHE A 72 9.32 7.40 -6.67
C PHE A 72 9.10 7.71 -8.16
N PHE A 73 9.61 6.88 -9.06
CA PHE A 73 9.42 7.08 -10.50
C PHE A 73 7.95 6.98 -10.91
N ILE A 74 7.20 6.05 -10.33
CA ILE A 74 5.76 5.95 -10.54
C ILE A 74 5.01 7.14 -9.91
N SER A 75 5.44 7.67 -8.76
CA SER A 75 4.82 8.87 -8.18
C SER A 75 4.95 10.10 -9.07
N ILE A 76 6.05 10.21 -9.83
CA ILE A 76 6.21 11.24 -10.86
C ILE A 76 5.22 11.03 -12.02
N ALA A 77 4.99 9.78 -12.46
CA ALA A 77 3.98 9.48 -13.47
C ALA A 77 2.57 9.89 -13.01
N TYR A 78 2.20 9.54 -11.78
CA TYR A 78 0.95 9.95 -11.15
C TYR A 78 0.81 11.48 -11.10
N LYS A 79 1.85 12.18 -10.68
CA LYS A 79 1.88 13.66 -10.63
C LYS A 79 1.64 14.30 -12.00
N GLU A 80 2.32 13.84 -13.04
CA GLU A 80 2.17 14.43 -14.37
C GLU A 80 0.83 14.07 -15.03
N LEU A 81 0.33 12.85 -14.86
CA LEU A 81 -1.00 12.44 -15.33
C LEU A 81 -2.11 13.20 -14.59
N ASN A 82 -2.06 13.25 -13.26
CA ASN A 82 -3.04 13.97 -12.46
C ASN A 82 -3.09 15.47 -12.78
N ARG A 83 -1.96 16.07 -13.15
CA ARG A 83 -1.89 17.50 -13.53
C ARG A 83 -2.78 17.83 -14.74
N VAL A 84 -2.97 16.88 -15.64
CA VAL A 84 -3.65 17.07 -16.92
C VAL A 84 -5.03 16.42 -16.92
N GLU A 85 -5.18 15.30 -16.24
CA GLU A 85 -6.41 14.52 -16.12
C GLU A 85 -6.66 14.17 -14.63
N PRO A 86 -7.08 15.16 -13.81
CA PRO A 86 -7.39 14.93 -12.40
C PRO A 86 -8.72 14.18 -12.26
N ASP A 87 -8.67 12.87 -12.27
CA ASP A 87 -9.82 11.97 -12.12
C ASP A 87 -9.54 10.97 -10.99
N CYS A 88 -10.49 10.80 -10.07
CA CYS A 88 -10.36 9.90 -8.92
C CYS A 88 -10.29 8.40 -9.29
N GLY A 89 -10.55 8.06 -10.55
CA GLY A 89 -10.35 6.71 -11.09
C GLY A 89 -8.88 6.37 -11.37
N THR A 90 -7.97 7.37 -11.31
CA THR A 90 -6.51 7.21 -11.47
C THR A 90 -6.12 6.24 -12.61
N VAL A 91 -5.53 5.09 -12.29
CA VAL A 91 -5.07 4.10 -13.28
C VAL A 91 -6.19 3.66 -14.25
N PHE A 92 -7.43 3.53 -13.77
CA PHE A 92 -8.59 3.21 -14.63
C PHE A 92 -8.73 4.23 -15.75
N THR A 93 -8.80 5.52 -15.39
CA THR A 93 -9.01 6.61 -16.33
C THR A 93 -7.80 6.81 -17.24
N TRP A 94 -6.60 6.86 -16.69
CA TRP A 94 -5.37 7.13 -17.45
C TRP A 94 -5.01 6.00 -18.41
N SER A 95 -5.15 4.73 -17.99
CA SER A 95 -4.93 3.58 -18.88
C SER A 95 -6.00 3.49 -19.96
N ALA A 96 -7.26 3.86 -19.67
CA ALA A 96 -8.29 3.94 -20.69
C ALA A 96 -7.98 5.04 -21.73
N ARG A 97 -7.54 6.21 -21.28
CA ARG A 97 -7.10 7.32 -22.16
C ARG A 97 -5.89 6.92 -23.03
N ALA A 98 -4.92 6.22 -22.47
CA ALA A 98 -3.72 5.83 -23.18
C ALA A 98 -3.96 4.63 -24.13
N PHE A 99 -4.48 3.52 -23.61
CA PHE A 99 -4.50 2.23 -24.28
C PHE A 99 -5.89 1.77 -24.70
N GLY A 100 -6.95 2.31 -24.07
CA GLY A 100 -8.34 2.00 -24.34
C GLY A 100 -9.06 1.36 -23.16
N THR A 101 -10.36 1.27 -23.31
CA THR A 101 -11.31 0.97 -22.24
C THR A 101 -11.08 -0.38 -21.55
N ARG A 102 -10.70 -1.42 -22.29
CA ARG A 102 -10.43 -2.75 -21.71
C ARG A 102 -9.22 -2.72 -20.77
N THR A 103 -8.13 -2.09 -21.20
CA THR A 103 -6.92 -1.93 -20.38
C THR A 103 -7.20 -1.07 -19.16
N GLY A 104 -7.95 0.04 -19.33
CA GLY A 104 -8.37 0.87 -18.19
C GLY A 104 -9.21 0.08 -17.17
N TRP A 105 -10.15 -0.74 -17.64
CA TRP A 105 -10.99 -1.55 -16.77
C TRP A 105 -10.16 -2.54 -15.95
N LEU A 106 -9.20 -3.25 -16.59
CA LEU A 106 -8.30 -4.19 -15.90
C LEU A 106 -7.38 -3.47 -14.89
N GLY A 107 -6.90 -2.26 -15.21
CA GLY A 107 -6.12 -1.45 -14.25
C GLY A 107 -6.93 -1.05 -13.02
N GLY A 108 -8.19 -0.59 -13.23
CA GLY A 108 -9.11 -0.30 -12.12
C GLY A 108 -9.45 -1.54 -11.30
N TRP A 109 -9.63 -2.70 -11.95
CA TRP A 109 -9.86 -3.97 -11.27
C TRP A 109 -8.67 -4.39 -10.42
N ALA A 110 -7.44 -4.30 -10.95
CA ALA A 110 -6.23 -4.68 -10.22
C ALA A 110 -6.08 -3.86 -8.92
N LEU A 111 -6.34 -2.54 -8.99
CA LEU A 111 -6.34 -1.67 -7.81
C LEU A 111 -7.42 -2.10 -6.80
N ILE A 112 -8.68 -2.25 -7.23
CA ILE A 112 -9.79 -2.64 -6.35
C ILE A 112 -9.50 -3.99 -5.68
N MET A 113 -8.99 -4.95 -6.43
CA MET A 113 -8.70 -6.29 -5.90
C MET A 113 -7.54 -6.28 -4.90
N ALA A 114 -6.47 -5.53 -5.19
CA ALA A 114 -5.36 -5.33 -4.25
C ALA A 114 -5.85 -4.74 -2.92
N ASP A 115 -6.69 -3.71 -2.98
CA ASP A 115 -7.26 -3.06 -1.79
C ASP A 115 -8.18 -4.00 -1.00
N VAL A 116 -9.04 -4.78 -1.67
CA VAL A 116 -9.93 -5.76 -1.00
C VAL A 116 -9.13 -6.83 -0.26
N ILE A 117 -8.07 -7.35 -0.89
CA ILE A 117 -7.21 -8.36 -0.26
C ILE A 117 -6.43 -7.75 0.91
N CYS A 118 -5.83 -6.58 0.72
CA CYS A 118 -5.05 -5.88 1.74
C CYS A 118 -5.88 -5.59 3.01
N MET A 119 -7.16 -5.26 2.84
CA MET A 119 -8.07 -5.03 3.94
C MET A 119 -8.15 -6.20 4.92
N SER A 120 -7.99 -7.44 4.43
CA SER A 120 -8.01 -8.63 5.27
C SER A 120 -6.79 -8.69 6.20
N SER A 121 -5.60 -8.42 5.68
CA SER A 121 -4.37 -8.36 6.47
C SER A 121 -4.41 -7.22 7.49
N LEU A 122 -4.82 -6.01 7.07
CA LEU A 122 -4.94 -4.86 7.96
C LEU A 122 -5.95 -5.10 9.09
N ALA A 123 -7.09 -5.73 8.78
CA ALA A 123 -8.11 -6.06 9.77
C ALA A 123 -7.61 -7.11 10.77
N GLN A 124 -6.90 -8.12 10.30
CA GLN A 124 -6.30 -9.15 11.17
C GLN A 124 -5.33 -8.53 12.17
N VAL A 125 -4.42 -7.68 11.70
CA VAL A 125 -3.43 -7.02 12.57
C VAL A 125 -4.10 -6.02 13.51
N ALA A 126 -5.02 -5.19 13.02
CA ALA A 126 -5.78 -4.28 13.89
C ALA A 126 -6.57 -5.04 14.97
N GLY A 127 -7.12 -6.20 14.62
CA GLY A 127 -7.80 -7.11 15.56
C GLY A 127 -6.86 -7.64 16.63
N SER A 128 -5.74 -8.25 16.23
CA SER A 128 -4.75 -8.83 17.15
C SER A 128 -4.17 -7.76 18.08
N TYR A 129 -3.69 -6.65 17.52
CA TYR A 129 -3.08 -5.56 18.30
C TYR A 129 -4.07 -4.81 19.21
N SER A 130 -5.38 -4.89 18.95
CA SER A 130 -6.37 -4.40 19.90
C SER A 130 -6.30 -5.16 21.23
N PHE A 131 -6.16 -6.49 21.18
CA PHE A 131 -6.04 -7.30 22.39
C PHE A 131 -4.68 -7.14 23.06
N VAL A 132 -3.60 -7.04 22.29
CA VAL A 132 -2.27 -6.73 22.81
C VAL A 132 -2.29 -5.40 23.56
N PHE A 133 -2.86 -4.34 22.97
CA PHE A 133 -2.99 -3.03 23.58
C PHE A 133 -3.80 -3.05 24.88
N PHE A 134 -4.99 -3.69 24.87
CA PHE A 134 -5.80 -3.76 26.07
C PHE A 134 -5.17 -4.67 27.14
N GLY A 135 -4.48 -5.72 26.75
CA GLY A 135 -3.69 -6.54 27.66
C GLY A 135 -2.64 -5.72 28.41
N GLU A 136 -1.91 -4.86 27.71
CA GLU A 136 -0.92 -3.96 28.29
C GLU A 136 -1.58 -2.88 29.20
N VAL A 137 -2.67 -2.27 28.74
CA VAL A 137 -3.40 -1.25 29.53
C VAL A 137 -3.94 -1.80 30.85
N PHE A 138 -4.52 -3.00 30.81
CA PHE A 138 -5.10 -3.65 31.99
C PHE A 138 -4.10 -4.52 32.76
N GLN A 139 -2.84 -4.61 32.30
CA GLN A 139 -1.80 -5.50 32.84
C GLN A 139 -2.31 -6.94 33.00
N ASN A 140 -3.04 -7.42 31.98
CA ASN A 140 -3.65 -8.73 31.96
C ASN A 140 -3.17 -9.54 30.75
N PRO A 141 -2.29 -10.53 30.94
CA PRO A 141 -1.76 -11.35 29.85
C PRO A 141 -2.83 -12.21 29.18
N ASP A 142 -3.92 -12.57 29.86
CA ASP A 142 -5.01 -13.36 29.28
C ASP A 142 -5.75 -12.57 28.20
N ILE A 143 -5.88 -11.24 28.39
CA ILE A 143 -6.44 -10.35 27.36
C ILE A 143 -5.49 -10.26 26.16
N ALA A 144 -4.19 -10.08 26.39
CA ALA A 144 -3.20 -10.04 25.32
C ALA A 144 -3.18 -11.34 24.50
N ALA A 145 -3.30 -12.50 25.17
CA ALA A 145 -3.35 -13.81 24.53
C ALA A 145 -4.53 -13.99 23.56
N LEU A 146 -5.64 -13.26 23.75
CA LEU A 146 -6.77 -13.26 22.79
C LEU A 146 -6.37 -12.72 21.41
N GLY A 147 -5.30 -11.94 21.33
CA GLY A 147 -4.71 -11.48 20.06
C GLY A 147 -4.16 -12.60 19.16
N GLY A 148 -3.88 -13.79 19.73
CA GLY A 148 -3.54 -15.00 18.98
C GLY A 148 -4.74 -15.91 18.68
N ASP A 149 -5.92 -15.65 19.25
CA ASP A 149 -7.12 -16.44 19.00
C ASP A 149 -7.84 -15.96 17.74
N VAL A 150 -8.03 -16.87 16.77
CA VAL A 150 -8.62 -16.56 15.46
C VAL A 150 -10.02 -15.94 15.56
N ALA A 151 -10.87 -16.44 16.48
CA ALA A 151 -12.26 -15.97 16.57
C ALA A 151 -12.33 -14.54 17.14
N TRP A 152 -11.55 -14.26 18.18
CA TRP A 152 -11.47 -12.93 18.79
C TRP A 152 -10.83 -11.91 17.85
N THR A 153 -9.70 -12.26 17.24
CA THR A 153 -9.00 -11.41 16.28
C THR A 153 -9.86 -11.09 15.06
N THR A 154 -10.54 -12.10 14.50
CA THR A 154 -11.46 -11.91 13.37
C THR A 154 -12.61 -11.00 13.75
N SER A 155 -13.22 -11.19 14.92
CA SER A 155 -14.34 -10.36 15.39
C SER A 155 -13.93 -8.89 15.58
N ALA A 156 -12.77 -8.65 16.19
CA ALA A 156 -12.22 -7.30 16.34
C ALA A 156 -11.84 -6.68 14.99
N GLY A 157 -11.24 -7.44 14.08
CA GLY A 157 -10.90 -6.99 12.73
C GLY A 157 -12.14 -6.59 11.91
N LEU A 158 -13.22 -7.37 11.98
CA LEU A 158 -14.51 -7.02 11.37
C LEU A 158 -15.07 -5.73 11.96
N ALA A 159 -14.99 -5.54 13.28
CA ALA A 159 -15.41 -4.30 13.92
C ALA A 159 -14.59 -3.10 13.41
N TRP A 160 -13.27 -3.25 13.21
CA TRP A 160 -12.41 -2.22 12.61
C TRP A 160 -12.81 -1.90 11.17
N ILE A 161 -13.08 -2.90 10.31
CA ILE A 161 -13.55 -2.67 8.93
C ILE A 161 -14.85 -1.86 8.94
N ILE A 162 -15.83 -2.24 9.76
CA ILE A 162 -17.12 -1.57 9.85
C ILE A 162 -16.96 -0.14 10.36
N LEU A 163 -16.17 0.07 11.42
CA LEU A 163 -15.91 1.38 12.00
C LEU A 163 -15.25 2.33 10.99
N MET A 164 -14.19 1.87 10.31
CA MET A 164 -13.47 2.68 9.33
C MET A 164 -14.30 2.94 8.07
N THR A 165 -15.13 1.99 7.65
CA THR A 165 -16.11 2.19 6.56
C THR A 165 -17.11 3.27 6.93
N TRP A 166 -17.64 3.24 8.14
CA TRP A 166 -18.57 4.26 8.65
C TRP A 166 -17.91 5.65 8.72
N ILE A 167 -16.66 5.74 9.17
CA ILE A 167 -15.90 6.99 9.21
C ILE A 167 -15.69 7.55 7.80
N CYS A 168 -15.29 6.70 6.84
CA CYS A 168 -15.15 7.10 5.43
C CYS A 168 -16.46 7.59 4.83
N TRP A 169 -17.57 6.95 5.19
CA TRP A 169 -18.91 7.36 4.75
C TRP A 169 -19.36 8.69 5.35
N ARG A 170 -18.96 9.00 6.61
CA ARG A 170 -19.27 10.28 7.30
C ARG A 170 -18.60 11.50 6.69
N GLY A 171 -17.61 11.33 5.83
CA GLY A 171 -17.01 12.39 5.03
C GLY A 171 -15.48 12.44 5.09
N ILE A 172 -14.93 12.97 4.01
CA ILE A 172 -13.47 13.03 3.81
C ILE A 172 -12.75 13.90 4.86
N GLU A 173 -13.39 14.96 5.36
CA GLU A 173 -12.78 15.84 6.37
C GLU A 173 -12.62 15.15 7.71
N ILE A 174 -13.61 14.33 8.12
CA ILE A 174 -13.54 13.54 9.37
C ILE A 174 -12.45 12.48 9.20
N SER A 175 -12.43 11.81 8.05
CA SER A 175 -11.39 10.84 7.70
C SER A 175 -10.00 11.45 7.78
N ALA A 176 -9.77 12.60 7.15
CA ALA A 176 -8.47 13.28 7.17
C ALA A 176 -8.05 13.75 8.57
N LYS A 177 -8.99 14.26 9.38
CA LYS A 177 -8.69 14.66 10.77
C LYS A 177 -8.26 13.47 11.64
N LEU A 178 -8.93 12.32 11.49
CA LEU A 178 -8.54 11.10 12.19
C LEU A 178 -7.12 10.69 11.79
N GLN A 179 -6.80 10.75 10.49
CA GLN A 179 -5.47 10.39 9.98
C GLN A 179 -4.34 11.25 10.57
N TYR A 180 -4.57 12.54 10.84
CA TYR A 180 -3.57 13.37 11.51
C TYR A 180 -3.17 12.83 12.89
N TRP A 181 -4.14 12.34 13.66
CA TRP A 181 -3.87 11.79 14.98
C TRP A 181 -3.22 10.40 14.90
N LEU A 182 -3.77 9.52 14.07
CA LEU A 182 -3.27 8.14 13.94
C LEU A 182 -1.82 8.13 13.41
N LEU A 183 -1.58 8.79 12.27
CA LEU A 183 -0.23 8.90 11.70
C LEU A 183 0.71 9.71 12.60
N GLY A 184 0.22 10.75 13.28
CA GLY A 184 1.02 11.56 14.20
C GLY A 184 1.58 10.73 15.35
N ILE A 185 0.77 9.90 15.99
CA ILE A 185 1.20 8.96 17.05
C ILE A 185 2.25 8.01 16.48
N GLU A 186 1.93 7.38 15.35
CA GLU A 186 2.78 6.40 14.70
C GLU A 186 4.19 6.94 14.40
N ILE A 187 4.28 8.07 13.70
CA ILE A 187 5.57 8.66 13.31
C ILE A 187 6.39 9.09 14.52
N VAL A 188 5.74 9.70 15.54
CA VAL A 188 6.44 10.09 16.77
C VAL A 188 7.03 8.87 17.48
N VAL A 189 6.27 7.79 17.60
CA VAL A 189 6.74 6.55 18.25
C VAL A 189 7.88 5.92 17.48
N LEU A 190 7.80 5.84 16.14
CA LEU A 190 8.87 5.33 15.30
C LEU A 190 10.17 6.14 15.39
N ILE A 191 10.06 7.48 15.48
CA ILE A 191 11.23 8.36 15.70
C ILE A 191 11.83 8.12 17.07
N VAL A 192 11.02 8.06 18.14
CA VAL A 192 11.48 7.79 19.49
C VAL A 192 12.16 6.42 19.59
N PHE A 193 11.53 5.37 19.03
CA PHE A 193 12.13 4.04 18.92
C PHE A 193 13.52 4.11 18.28
N SER A 194 13.62 4.76 17.12
CA SER A 194 14.86 4.85 16.36
C SER A 194 15.97 5.61 17.09
N ILE A 195 15.62 6.77 17.69
CA ILE A 195 16.58 7.56 18.45
C ILE A 195 17.08 6.78 19.65
N PHE A 196 16.19 6.10 20.37
CA PHE A 196 16.56 5.36 21.57
C PHE A 196 17.40 4.12 21.24
N ALA A 197 17.06 3.39 20.17
CA ALA A 197 17.83 2.27 19.68
C ALA A 197 19.26 2.68 19.27
N LEU A 198 19.40 3.73 18.47
CA LEU A 198 20.71 4.24 18.07
C LEU A 198 21.49 4.80 19.25
N TYR A 199 20.83 5.51 20.18
CA TYR A 199 21.49 5.99 21.41
C TYR A 199 22.13 4.83 22.18
N ARG A 200 21.39 3.73 22.42
CA ARG A 200 21.94 2.56 23.15
C ARG A 200 23.10 1.90 22.40
N VAL A 201 23.05 1.84 21.07
CA VAL A 201 24.16 1.30 20.28
C VAL A 201 25.42 2.16 20.42
N TYR A 202 25.29 3.49 20.29
CA TYR A 202 26.46 4.39 20.36
C TYR A 202 26.97 4.66 21.78
N SER A 203 26.13 4.50 22.83
CA SER A 203 26.56 4.59 24.22
C SER A 203 27.26 3.34 24.73
N GLY A 204 27.20 2.23 23.99
CA GLY A 204 27.71 0.94 24.42
C GLY A 204 26.75 0.16 25.34
N ASP A 205 25.51 0.65 25.50
CA ASP A 205 24.45 0.00 26.29
C ASP A 205 23.52 -0.87 25.39
N GLY A 206 23.96 -1.19 24.19
CA GLY A 206 23.27 -2.11 23.28
C GLY A 206 23.22 -3.54 23.81
N VAL A 207 22.62 -4.44 23.05
CA VAL A 207 22.69 -5.87 23.29
C VAL A 207 24.00 -6.42 22.72
N ALA A 208 24.34 -7.67 23.04
CA ALA A 208 25.61 -8.29 22.59
C ALA A 208 25.71 -8.33 21.04
N GLU A 209 24.59 -8.44 20.37
CA GLU A 209 24.45 -8.52 18.92
C GLU A 209 24.40 -7.15 18.22
N SER A 210 24.39 -6.05 18.98
CA SER A 210 24.31 -4.69 18.42
C SER A 210 25.49 -4.37 17.52
N ILE A 211 25.20 -3.75 16.38
CA ILE A 211 26.18 -3.41 15.34
C ILE A 211 26.12 -1.91 15.06
N THR A 212 27.26 -1.23 15.11
CA THR A 212 27.32 0.20 14.74
C THR A 212 27.04 0.38 13.26
N PRO A 213 26.07 1.26 12.87
CA PRO A 213 25.77 1.52 11.47
C PRO A 213 26.97 2.03 10.68
N ASP A 214 27.09 1.55 9.43
CA ASP A 214 28.09 1.97 8.48
C ASP A 214 27.44 2.34 7.12
N LEU A 215 28.03 3.27 6.38
CA LEU A 215 27.51 3.70 5.09
C LEU A 215 27.46 2.57 4.05
N SER A 216 28.29 1.53 4.21
CA SER A 216 28.24 0.35 3.34
C SER A 216 26.88 -0.38 3.40
N TRP A 217 26.07 -0.19 4.47
CA TRP A 217 24.74 -0.77 4.59
C TRP A 217 23.78 -0.30 3.50
N LEU A 218 24.02 0.90 2.94
CA LEU A 218 23.20 1.46 1.85
C LEU A 218 23.56 0.88 0.48
N ASN A 219 24.62 0.11 0.37
CA ASN A 219 25.02 -0.55 -0.88
C ASN A 219 24.80 -2.06 -0.78
N PRO A 220 23.71 -2.62 -1.33
CA PRO A 220 23.45 -4.05 -1.33
C PRO A 220 24.07 -4.79 -2.52
N PHE A 221 24.74 -4.11 -3.46
CA PHE A 221 25.19 -4.71 -4.74
C PHE A 221 26.40 -5.66 -4.60
N ASP A 222 26.95 -5.81 -3.42
CA ASP A 222 27.92 -6.86 -3.07
C ASP A 222 27.25 -8.21 -2.76
N LEU A 223 25.92 -8.24 -2.64
CA LEU A 223 25.12 -9.46 -2.44
C LEU A 223 24.70 -10.10 -3.76
N PRO A 224 24.46 -11.41 -3.79
CA PRO A 224 23.90 -12.10 -4.94
C PRO A 224 22.49 -11.54 -5.28
N PHE A 225 22.28 -11.20 -6.56
CA PHE A 225 21.02 -10.60 -6.97
C PHE A 225 19.84 -11.56 -6.78
N ASP A 226 19.94 -12.79 -7.32
CA ASP A 226 18.81 -13.72 -7.39
C ASP A 226 18.43 -14.32 -6.03
N SER A 227 19.40 -14.59 -5.16
CA SER A 227 19.18 -15.28 -3.89
C SER A 227 19.04 -14.35 -2.68
N ALA A 228 19.44 -13.07 -2.78
CA ALA A 228 19.36 -12.09 -1.70
C ALA A 228 18.56 -10.84 -2.08
N ILE A 229 19.06 -10.08 -3.09
CA ILE A 229 18.50 -8.74 -3.39
C ILE A 229 17.08 -8.84 -3.91
N ALA A 230 16.80 -9.70 -4.88
CA ALA A 230 15.52 -9.71 -5.56
C ALA A 230 14.37 -10.21 -4.66
N PRO A 231 14.50 -11.27 -3.84
CA PRO A 231 13.47 -11.65 -2.87
C PRO A 231 13.19 -10.55 -1.83
N ALA A 232 14.24 -9.96 -1.25
CA ALA A 232 14.11 -8.87 -0.30
C ALA A 232 13.47 -7.63 -0.93
N LEU A 233 13.78 -7.34 -2.19
CA LEU A 233 13.19 -6.23 -2.93
C LEU A 233 11.69 -6.42 -3.19
N LEU A 234 11.23 -7.64 -3.48
CA LEU A 234 9.80 -7.94 -3.62
C LEU A 234 9.04 -7.59 -2.33
N THR A 235 9.58 -7.98 -1.17
CA THR A 235 9.01 -7.66 0.14
C THR A 235 9.07 -6.16 0.42
N ALA A 236 10.23 -5.52 0.18
CA ALA A 236 10.42 -4.10 0.46
C ALA A 236 9.53 -3.18 -0.42
N LEU A 237 9.20 -3.58 -1.64
CA LEU A 237 8.29 -2.85 -2.51
C LEU A 237 6.88 -2.75 -1.92
N PHE A 238 6.42 -3.81 -1.25
CA PHE A 238 5.11 -3.79 -0.59
C PHE A 238 5.04 -2.72 0.51
N LEU A 239 6.12 -2.46 1.25
CA LEU A 239 6.14 -1.45 2.32
C LEU A 239 5.86 -0.02 1.79
N TYR A 240 6.25 0.26 0.55
CA TYR A 240 6.02 1.57 -0.08
C TYR A 240 4.65 1.72 -0.73
N TRP A 241 3.83 0.67 -0.78
CA TRP A 241 2.54 0.74 -1.45
C TRP A 241 1.49 1.50 -0.63
N GLY A 242 0.63 2.29 -1.31
CA GLY A 242 -0.52 2.99 -0.70
C GLY A 242 -0.48 4.51 -0.85
N TRP A 243 0.69 5.14 -1.09
CA TRP A 243 0.81 6.60 -1.24
C TRP A 243 -0.08 7.17 -2.35
N ASP A 244 -0.48 6.37 -3.32
CA ASP A 244 -1.35 6.75 -4.44
C ASP A 244 -2.78 7.09 -4.01
N THR A 245 -3.19 6.71 -2.81
CA THR A 245 -4.43 7.16 -2.16
C THR A 245 -4.50 8.70 -2.12
N ALA A 246 -3.38 9.41 -1.92
CA ALA A 246 -3.32 10.87 -2.00
C ALA A 246 -3.81 11.40 -3.35
N VAL A 247 -3.66 10.60 -4.43
CA VAL A 247 -4.11 10.97 -5.77
C VAL A 247 -5.53 10.49 -6.06
N ALA A 248 -5.96 9.41 -5.45
CA ALA A 248 -7.34 8.92 -5.61
C ALA A 248 -8.39 9.86 -5.01
N ILE A 249 -7.99 10.73 -4.06
CA ILE A 249 -8.84 11.78 -3.47
C ILE A 249 -8.67 13.15 -4.14
N ASN A 250 -8.13 13.20 -5.36
CA ASN A 250 -7.76 14.44 -6.06
C ASN A 250 -8.92 15.43 -6.23
N GLU A 251 -10.12 14.94 -6.55
CA GLU A 251 -11.32 15.76 -6.79
C GLU A 251 -11.84 16.45 -5.52
N GLU A 252 -11.41 15.98 -4.34
CA GLU A 252 -11.76 16.54 -3.04
C GLU A 252 -10.72 17.56 -2.52
N THR A 253 -9.63 17.79 -3.26
CA THR A 253 -8.56 18.73 -2.87
C THR A 253 -8.81 20.16 -3.32
N SER A 254 -8.20 21.12 -2.64
CA SER A 254 -8.28 22.55 -2.97
C SER A 254 -7.68 22.91 -4.34
N ASN A 255 -6.72 22.11 -4.83
CA ASN A 255 -6.15 22.25 -6.17
C ASN A 255 -5.94 20.86 -6.78
N PRO A 256 -7.00 20.28 -7.43
CA PRO A 256 -6.99 18.93 -7.96
C PRO A 256 -5.84 18.61 -8.92
N THR A 257 -5.36 19.61 -9.66
CA THR A 257 -4.29 19.42 -10.65
C THR A 257 -2.87 19.45 -10.07
N LYS A 258 -2.68 19.98 -8.85
CA LYS A 258 -1.34 20.16 -8.26
C LYS A 258 -1.16 19.46 -6.92
N THR A 259 -2.12 19.64 -6.03
CA THR A 259 -2.02 19.15 -4.64
C THR A 259 -1.81 17.64 -4.55
N PRO A 260 -2.62 16.77 -5.20
CA PRO A 260 -2.50 15.32 -5.06
C PRO A 260 -1.18 14.77 -5.58
N GLY A 261 -0.77 15.22 -6.76
CA GLY A 261 0.51 14.78 -7.34
C GLY A 261 1.73 15.23 -6.54
N ASN A 262 1.69 16.42 -5.94
CA ASN A 262 2.75 16.85 -5.03
C ASN A 262 2.72 16.06 -3.72
N ALA A 263 1.54 15.76 -3.18
CA ALA A 263 1.38 14.95 -1.99
C ALA A 263 1.95 13.55 -2.18
N ALA A 264 1.68 12.89 -3.31
CA ALA A 264 2.22 11.57 -3.64
C ALA A 264 3.76 11.56 -3.61
N VAL A 265 4.39 12.55 -4.26
CA VAL A 265 5.87 12.66 -4.28
C VAL A 265 6.44 12.96 -2.89
N ILE A 266 5.81 13.85 -2.12
CA ILE A 266 6.24 14.17 -0.75
C ILE A 266 6.08 12.94 0.16
N SER A 267 4.96 12.22 0.07
CA SER A 267 4.71 11.02 0.86
C SER A 267 5.78 9.95 0.60
N THR A 268 6.12 9.69 -0.67
CA THR A 268 7.17 8.71 -0.98
C THR A 268 8.54 9.11 -0.42
N LEU A 269 8.90 10.40 -0.44
CA LEU A 269 10.15 10.89 0.15
C LEU A 269 10.17 10.78 1.68
N LEU A 270 9.07 11.11 2.34
CA LEU A 270 8.95 10.98 3.80
C LEU A 270 8.99 9.51 4.23
N LEU A 271 8.37 8.61 3.46
CA LEU A 271 8.45 7.17 3.68
C LEU A 271 9.88 6.65 3.56
N LEU A 272 10.64 7.11 2.55
CA LEU A 272 12.06 6.75 2.43
C LEU A 272 12.83 7.11 3.71
N VAL A 273 12.66 8.35 4.19
CA VAL A 273 13.35 8.81 5.42
C VAL A 273 12.94 7.96 6.62
N THR A 274 11.65 7.68 6.78
CA THR A 274 11.13 6.87 7.89
C THR A 274 11.68 5.44 7.83
N TYR A 275 11.62 4.81 6.65
CA TYR A 275 12.06 3.41 6.49
C TYR A 275 13.58 3.26 6.63
N LEU A 276 14.36 4.20 6.10
CA LEU A 276 15.82 4.18 6.31
C LEU A 276 16.17 4.37 7.79
N LEU A 277 15.53 5.31 8.47
CA LEU A 277 15.79 5.58 9.88
C LEU A 277 15.46 4.35 10.74
N VAL A 278 14.24 3.81 10.60
CA VAL A 278 13.76 2.71 11.45
C VAL A 278 14.49 1.40 11.13
N SER A 279 14.70 1.07 9.84
CA SER A 279 15.42 -0.15 9.48
C SER A 279 16.88 -0.11 9.95
N THR A 280 17.55 1.03 9.81
CA THR A 280 18.91 1.21 10.32
C THR A 280 18.95 1.07 11.83
N ALA A 281 18.02 1.68 12.56
CA ALA A 281 17.97 1.63 14.02
C ALA A 281 17.68 0.21 14.55
N ALA A 282 16.71 -0.49 13.93
CA ALA A 282 16.34 -1.86 14.31
C ALA A 282 17.49 -2.84 14.05
N VAL A 283 18.08 -2.80 12.85
CA VAL A 283 19.25 -3.63 12.50
C VAL A 283 20.45 -3.33 13.38
N ALA A 284 20.71 -2.05 13.68
CA ALA A 284 21.82 -1.65 14.53
C ALA A 284 21.68 -2.19 15.96
N PHE A 285 20.49 -2.11 16.53
CA PHE A 285 20.25 -2.52 17.90
C PHE A 285 20.15 -4.05 18.06
N ALA A 286 19.30 -4.70 17.25
CA ALA A 286 19.03 -6.13 17.37
C ALA A 286 20.08 -7.01 16.69
N GLY A 287 20.88 -6.45 15.78
CA GLY A 287 21.78 -7.24 14.95
C GLY A 287 21.03 -8.08 13.91
N VAL A 288 21.78 -8.93 13.21
CA VAL A 288 21.29 -9.80 12.12
C VAL A 288 21.51 -11.29 12.40
N GLY A 289 21.72 -11.66 13.66
CA GLY A 289 21.86 -13.04 14.09
C GLY A 289 20.59 -13.86 13.83
N ASP A 290 20.77 -15.18 13.73
CA ASP A 290 19.71 -16.17 13.48
C ASP A 290 19.09 -16.72 14.78
N THR A 291 19.46 -16.16 15.92
CA THR A 291 19.00 -16.55 17.26
C THR A 291 18.65 -15.32 18.11
N GLY A 292 17.95 -15.54 19.21
CA GLY A 292 17.58 -14.48 20.16
C GLY A 292 16.74 -13.38 19.49
N ILE A 293 17.10 -12.11 19.73
CA ILE A 293 16.39 -10.95 19.18
C ILE A 293 16.86 -10.54 17.78
N GLY A 294 17.85 -11.24 17.22
CA GLY A 294 18.41 -10.93 15.92
C GLY A 294 17.35 -10.91 14.83
N LEU A 295 17.46 -9.97 13.88
CA LEU A 295 16.50 -9.85 12.79
C LEU A 295 16.68 -10.92 11.70
N GLY A 296 17.76 -11.72 11.76
CA GLY A 296 17.96 -12.92 10.95
C GLY A 296 17.31 -14.18 11.55
N ASN A 297 16.69 -14.09 12.73
CA ASN A 297 15.91 -15.16 13.32
C ASN A 297 14.52 -15.21 12.68
N PRO A 298 14.15 -16.32 11.98
CA PRO A 298 12.83 -16.43 11.34
C PRO A 298 11.65 -16.26 12.31
N ASP A 299 11.81 -16.68 13.58
CA ASP A 299 10.75 -16.56 14.59
C ASP A 299 10.39 -15.09 14.91
N ASN A 300 11.26 -14.14 14.58
CA ASN A 300 11.05 -12.72 14.81
C ASN A 300 10.50 -11.99 13.56
N ALA A 301 10.44 -12.65 12.41
CA ALA A 301 10.23 -11.99 11.12
C ALA A 301 8.84 -11.35 10.98
N ASP A 302 7.83 -11.93 11.62
CA ASP A 302 6.44 -11.50 11.52
C ASP A 302 6.11 -10.28 12.41
N ASP A 303 6.92 -10.03 13.46
CA ASP A 303 6.74 -8.87 14.34
C ASP A 303 8.04 -8.46 15.04
N ILE A 304 8.87 -7.70 14.34
CA ILE A 304 10.15 -7.24 14.88
C ILE A 304 9.97 -6.29 16.08
N PHE A 305 8.87 -5.52 16.13
CA PHE A 305 8.70 -4.53 17.19
C PHE A 305 8.34 -5.16 18.54
N ALA A 306 7.64 -6.30 18.55
CA ALA A 306 7.37 -7.02 19.78
C ALA A 306 8.68 -7.49 20.43
N VAL A 307 9.60 -8.06 19.64
CA VAL A 307 10.86 -8.63 20.13
C VAL A 307 11.89 -7.54 20.43
N VAL A 308 12.17 -6.69 19.45
CA VAL A 308 13.18 -5.62 19.59
C VAL A 308 12.76 -4.58 20.63
N GLY A 309 11.48 -4.23 20.68
CA GLY A 309 10.93 -3.27 21.64
C GLY A 309 11.09 -3.73 23.08
N THR A 310 10.81 -5.00 23.38
CA THR A 310 10.98 -5.58 24.72
C THR A 310 12.45 -5.49 25.17
N ALA A 311 13.38 -5.87 24.32
CA ALA A 311 14.81 -5.79 24.61
C ALA A 311 15.32 -4.35 24.71
N LEU A 312 14.76 -3.43 23.90
CA LEU A 312 15.17 -2.04 23.87
C LEU A 312 14.73 -1.28 25.10
N PHE A 313 13.47 -1.43 25.52
CA PHE A 313 12.86 -0.62 26.58
C PHE A 313 12.93 -1.27 27.95
N GLY A 314 13.02 -2.62 28.03
CA GLY A 314 13.12 -3.37 29.28
C GLY A 314 11.83 -3.31 30.13
N ASP A 315 11.92 -3.88 31.36
CA ASP A 315 10.75 -4.09 32.23
C ASP A 315 10.42 -2.92 33.18
N SER A 316 11.14 -1.79 33.07
CA SER A 316 10.86 -0.60 33.90
C SER A 316 9.47 -0.04 33.60
N VAL A 317 8.91 0.76 34.50
CA VAL A 317 7.62 1.46 34.27
C VAL A 317 7.66 2.27 32.97
N LEU A 318 8.76 2.97 32.71
CA LEU A 318 8.95 3.72 31.46
C LEU A 318 9.04 2.77 30.27
N GLY A 319 9.74 1.65 30.41
CA GLY A 319 9.84 0.62 29.37
C GLY A 319 8.48 0.05 28.98
N LYS A 320 7.64 -0.29 29.96
CA LYS A 320 6.25 -0.74 29.72
C LYS A 320 5.40 0.31 29.00
N ILE A 321 5.54 1.60 29.37
CA ILE A 321 4.86 2.69 28.67
C ILE A 321 5.34 2.77 27.21
N MET A 322 6.64 2.64 26.96
CA MET A 322 7.19 2.67 25.59
C MET A 322 6.71 1.46 24.75
N MET A 323 6.65 0.27 25.35
CA MET A 323 6.06 -0.92 24.70
C MET A 323 4.60 -0.73 24.36
N MET A 324 3.81 -0.18 25.30
CA MET A 324 2.40 0.14 25.03
C MET A 324 2.27 1.16 23.88
N LEU A 325 3.12 2.19 23.84
CA LEU A 325 3.12 3.16 22.74
C LEU A 325 3.52 2.52 21.40
N LEU A 326 4.45 1.57 21.42
CA LEU A 326 4.85 0.84 20.21
C LEU A 326 3.70 -0.04 19.71
N ALA A 327 3.02 -0.78 20.59
CA ALA A 327 1.83 -1.54 20.23
C ALA A 327 0.71 -0.63 19.71
N VAL A 328 0.48 0.53 20.33
CA VAL A 328 -0.45 1.56 19.84
C VAL A 328 -0.05 2.05 18.46
N SER A 329 1.25 2.25 18.17
CA SER A 329 1.68 2.72 16.86
C SER A 329 1.35 1.71 15.75
N VAL A 330 1.53 0.41 15.98
CA VAL A 330 1.16 -0.64 15.03
C VAL A 330 -0.36 -0.72 14.86
N LEU A 331 -1.11 -0.69 15.96
CA LEU A 331 -2.58 -0.66 15.94
C LEU A 331 -3.12 0.55 15.17
N THR A 332 -2.63 1.75 15.48
CA THR A 332 -3.07 2.97 14.80
C THR A 332 -2.67 2.99 13.33
N SER A 333 -1.52 2.42 13.00
CA SER A 333 -1.03 2.23 11.63
C SER A 333 -1.97 1.34 10.81
N ALA A 334 -2.29 0.14 11.31
CA ALA A 334 -3.22 -0.78 10.65
C ALA A 334 -4.62 -0.19 10.53
N ALA A 335 -5.13 0.45 11.60
CA ALA A 335 -6.42 1.12 11.59
C ALA A 335 -6.48 2.30 10.60
N ALA A 336 -5.43 3.10 10.54
CA ALA A 336 -5.29 4.22 9.59
C ALA A 336 -5.29 3.71 8.14
N SER A 337 -4.52 2.67 7.86
CA SER A 337 -4.47 2.08 6.52
C SER A 337 -5.78 1.38 6.14
N THR A 338 -6.48 0.73 7.07
CA THR A 338 -7.84 0.20 6.83
C THR A 338 -8.77 1.30 6.30
N GLN A 339 -8.73 2.50 6.89
CA GLN A 339 -9.52 3.63 6.42
C GLN A 339 -9.06 4.12 5.03
N THR A 340 -7.75 4.29 4.84
CA THR A 340 -7.21 4.87 3.60
C THR A 340 -7.23 3.90 2.43
N THR A 341 -7.37 2.60 2.66
CA THR A 341 -7.62 1.57 1.63
C THR A 341 -9.06 1.64 1.09
N ILE A 342 -10.05 2.02 1.93
CA ILE A 342 -11.44 2.23 1.47
C ILE A 342 -11.54 3.43 0.52
N LEU A 343 -10.74 4.47 0.71
CA LEU A 343 -10.86 5.71 -0.05
C LEU A 343 -10.60 5.53 -1.55
N PRO A 344 -9.45 4.97 -2.02
CA PRO A 344 -9.16 4.82 -3.44
C PRO A 344 -10.13 3.87 -4.12
N THR A 345 -10.49 2.76 -3.48
CA THR A 345 -11.44 1.78 -4.02
C THR A 345 -12.83 2.39 -4.22
N ALA A 346 -13.34 3.13 -3.22
CA ALA A 346 -14.65 3.77 -3.33
C ALA A 346 -14.68 4.86 -4.41
N ARG A 347 -13.60 5.65 -4.55
CA ARG A 347 -13.48 6.69 -5.59
C ARG A 347 -13.24 6.08 -6.97
N GLY A 348 -12.43 5.02 -7.06
CA GLY A 348 -12.24 4.24 -8.28
C GLY A 348 -13.56 3.65 -8.79
N ALA A 349 -14.32 2.98 -7.91
CA ALA A 349 -15.64 2.44 -8.25
C ALA A 349 -16.64 3.55 -8.66
N LEU A 350 -16.63 4.71 -7.98
CA LEU A 350 -17.42 5.88 -8.37
C LEU A 350 -17.04 6.36 -9.78
N SER A 351 -15.76 6.51 -10.08
CA SER A 351 -15.29 6.92 -11.41
C SER A 351 -15.66 5.89 -12.46
N MET A 352 -15.43 4.61 -12.23
CA MET A 352 -15.84 3.53 -13.14
C MET A 352 -17.35 3.57 -13.42
N ALA A 353 -18.17 3.80 -12.41
CA ALA A 353 -19.64 3.92 -12.57
C ALA A 353 -20.05 5.20 -13.29
N ALA A 354 -19.38 6.33 -13.04
CA ALA A 354 -19.62 7.60 -13.74
C ALA A 354 -19.36 7.46 -15.26
N PHE A 355 -18.34 6.70 -15.64
CA PHE A 355 -18.07 6.34 -17.04
C PHE A 355 -18.86 5.12 -17.54
N LYS A 356 -19.82 4.60 -16.77
CA LYS A 356 -20.68 3.46 -17.12
C LYS A 356 -19.92 2.12 -17.27
N ALA A 357 -18.77 1.99 -16.64
CA ALA A 357 -18.02 0.73 -16.55
C ALA A 357 -18.52 -0.18 -15.41
N LEU A 358 -19.18 0.40 -14.40
CA LEU A 358 -19.87 -0.29 -13.30
C LEU A 358 -21.32 0.15 -13.17
N PRO A 359 -22.16 -0.55 -12.37
CA PRO A 359 -23.55 -0.19 -12.16
C PRO A 359 -23.75 1.23 -11.64
N LYS A 360 -24.79 1.92 -12.12
CA LYS A 360 -25.13 3.30 -11.73
C LYS A 360 -25.35 3.49 -10.22
N SER A 361 -25.66 2.43 -9.47
CA SER A 361 -25.80 2.49 -8.01
C SER A 361 -24.56 3.05 -7.31
N PHE A 362 -23.36 2.78 -7.83
CA PHE A 362 -22.09 3.27 -7.28
C PHE A 362 -21.89 4.78 -7.45
N THR A 363 -22.70 5.47 -8.28
CA THR A 363 -22.69 6.94 -8.40
C THR A 363 -23.59 7.65 -7.38
N LYS A 364 -24.32 6.90 -6.53
CA LYS A 364 -25.22 7.52 -5.55
C LYS A 364 -24.42 8.17 -4.42
N MET A 365 -24.50 9.50 -4.35
CA MET A 365 -23.87 10.31 -3.32
C MET A 365 -24.79 10.51 -2.11
N HIS A 366 -24.18 10.56 -0.91
CA HIS A 366 -24.91 10.97 0.29
C HIS A 366 -25.19 12.49 0.25
N PRO A 367 -26.42 12.95 0.48
CA PRO A 367 -26.79 14.37 0.27
C PRO A 367 -26.06 15.32 1.24
N THR A 368 -25.75 14.87 2.44
CA THR A 368 -25.08 15.71 3.46
C THR A 368 -23.57 15.51 3.48
N TYR A 369 -23.09 14.27 3.36
CA TYR A 369 -21.67 13.95 3.52
C TYR A 369 -20.88 14.04 2.21
N LEU A 370 -21.55 14.10 1.07
CA LEU A 370 -20.98 14.17 -0.27
C LEU A 370 -19.97 13.04 -0.53
N THR A 371 -20.30 11.84 -0.06
CA THR A 371 -19.52 10.62 -0.20
C THR A 371 -20.28 9.57 -1.02
N PRO A 372 -19.62 8.73 -1.82
CA PRO A 372 -20.28 7.71 -2.63
C PRO A 372 -20.74 6.54 -1.74
N THR A 373 -22.00 6.59 -1.30
CA THR A 373 -22.55 5.67 -0.26
C THR A 373 -22.37 4.20 -0.64
N TRP A 374 -22.86 3.80 -1.82
CA TRP A 374 -22.78 2.39 -2.22
C TRP A 374 -21.37 1.92 -2.55
N ALA A 375 -20.51 2.80 -3.07
CA ALA A 375 -19.11 2.44 -3.32
C ALA A 375 -18.35 2.26 -1.99
N THR A 376 -18.56 3.16 -1.02
CA THR A 376 -17.90 3.08 0.30
C THR A 376 -18.36 1.86 1.10
N TRP A 377 -19.68 1.67 1.28
CA TRP A 377 -20.21 0.51 2.00
C TRP A 377 -19.99 -0.79 1.25
N GLY A 378 -20.06 -0.77 -0.10
CA GLY A 378 -19.74 -1.93 -0.93
C GLY A 378 -18.32 -2.42 -0.72
N MET A 379 -17.34 -1.51 -0.70
CA MET A 379 -15.95 -1.86 -0.39
C MET A 379 -15.83 -2.48 1.00
N GLY A 380 -16.35 -1.82 2.04
CA GLY A 380 -16.25 -2.33 3.41
C GLY A 380 -16.92 -3.69 3.58
N LEU A 381 -18.13 -3.89 3.04
CA LEU A 381 -18.86 -5.15 3.17
C LEU A 381 -18.21 -6.29 2.36
N ILE A 382 -17.72 -6.01 1.15
CA ILE A 382 -17.02 -7.02 0.33
C ILE A 382 -15.73 -7.43 1.05
N SER A 383 -14.95 -6.47 1.57
CA SER A 383 -13.73 -6.77 2.32
C SER A 383 -14.01 -7.54 3.62
N ALA A 384 -15.06 -7.18 4.35
CA ALA A 384 -15.47 -7.91 5.55
C ALA A 384 -15.90 -9.35 5.23
N ALA A 385 -16.69 -9.54 4.17
CA ALA A 385 -17.11 -10.87 3.73
C ALA A 385 -15.92 -11.70 3.23
N PHE A 386 -15.00 -11.06 2.50
CA PHE A 386 -13.76 -11.69 2.01
C PHE A 386 -12.87 -12.11 3.19
N TYR A 387 -12.61 -11.21 4.13
CA TYR A 387 -11.83 -11.51 5.33
C TYR A 387 -12.42 -12.67 6.13
N LEU A 388 -13.71 -12.61 6.45
CA LEU A 388 -14.40 -13.67 7.19
C LEU A 388 -14.34 -15.02 6.45
N ALA A 389 -14.65 -15.01 5.16
CA ALA A 389 -14.66 -16.24 4.37
C ALA A 389 -13.28 -16.92 4.34
N PHE A 390 -12.23 -16.18 4.07
CA PHE A 390 -10.89 -16.78 3.94
C PHE A 390 -10.23 -17.10 5.29
N THR A 391 -10.52 -16.34 6.34
CA THR A 391 -10.08 -16.71 7.70
C THR A 391 -10.70 -18.01 8.19
N VAL A 392 -12.00 -18.24 7.87
CA VAL A 392 -12.71 -19.46 8.31
C VAL A 392 -12.43 -20.65 7.40
N LEU A 393 -12.36 -20.43 6.07
CA LEU A 393 -12.23 -21.52 5.10
C LEU A 393 -10.79 -22.03 4.99
N SER A 394 -9.81 -21.16 5.00
CA SER A 394 -8.40 -21.54 4.84
C SER A 394 -7.45 -20.39 5.18
N PRO A 395 -6.83 -20.39 6.37
CA PRO A 395 -5.79 -19.40 6.72
C PRO A 395 -4.63 -19.37 5.71
N ASN A 396 -4.19 -20.54 5.23
CA ASN A 396 -3.14 -20.64 4.21
C ASN A 396 -3.51 -19.96 2.89
N MET A 397 -4.80 -20.02 2.51
CA MET A 397 -5.29 -19.31 1.33
C MET A 397 -5.32 -17.79 1.55
N LEU A 398 -5.64 -17.33 2.76
CA LEU A 398 -5.56 -15.91 3.11
C LEU A 398 -4.12 -15.40 3.00
N ALA A 399 -3.14 -16.15 3.53
CA ALA A 399 -1.72 -15.82 3.39
C ALA A 399 -1.27 -15.76 1.91
N ALA A 400 -1.70 -16.73 1.09
CA ALA A 400 -1.42 -16.74 -0.35
C ALA A 400 -2.04 -15.52 -1.07
N LEU A 401 -3.26 -15.13 -0.71
CA LEU A 401 -3.91 -13.93 -1.24
C LEU A 401 -3.12 -12.67 -0.89
N VAL A 402 -2.77 -12.49 0.38
CA VAL A 402 -1.97 -11.33 0.84
C VAL A 402 -0.64 -11.28 0.12
N GLY A 403 0.07 -12.41 -0.01
CA GLY A 403 1.32 -12.49 -0.77
C GLY A 403 1.16 -12.10 -2.25
N SER A 404 -0.01 -12.35 -2.85
CA SER A 404 -0.27 -12.03 -4.26
C SER A 404 -0.49 -10.54 -4.56
N ILE A 405 -0.69 -9.70 -3.53
CA ILE A 405 -0.94 -8.25 -3.70
C ILE A 405 0.19 -7.59 -4.48
N GLY A 406 1.44 -8.01 -4.26
CA GLY A 406 2.61 -7.50 -4.98
C GLY A 406 2.50 -7.59 -6.50
N LEU A 407 1.89 -8.67 -7.03
CA LEU A 407 1.64 -8.82 -8.48
C LEU A 407 0.61 -7.81 -8.99
N LEU A 408 -0.46 -7.58 -8.24
CA LEU A 408 -1.51 -6.62 -8.60
C LEU A 408 -0.96 -5.18 -8.60
N ILE A 409 -0.15 -4.84 -7.59
CA ILE A 409 0.54 -3.55 -7.49
C ILE A 409 1.45 -3.34 -8.70
N ALA A 410 2.29 -4.32 -9.03
CA ALA A 410 3.20 -4.25 -10.16
C ALA A 410 2.45 -4.03 -11.48
N ILE A 411 1.26 -4.66 -11.65
CA ILE A 411 0.40 -4.46 -12.82
C ILE A 411 -0.06 -3.01 -12.89
N TYR A 412 -0.79 -2.49 -11.90
CA TYR A 412 -1.43 -1.18 -12.06
C TYR A 412 -0.46 0.00 -11.95
N TYR A 413 0.62 -0.12 -11.17
CA TYR A 413 1.69 0.88 -11.16
C TYR A 413 2.47 0.87 -12.49
N GLY A 414 2.83 -0.32 -12.99
CA GLY A 414 3.47 -0.46 -14.29
C GLY A 414 2.63 0.12 -15.42
N MET A 415 1.33 -0.20 -15.44
CA MET A 415 0.38 0.38 -16.39
C MET A 415 0.34 1.90 -16.33
N THR A 416 0.41 2.50 -15.14
CA THR A 416 0.42 3.96 -14.98
C THR A 416 1.71 4.58 -15.53
N GLY A 417 2.87 3.95 -15.29
CA GLY A 417 4.15 4.36 -15.87
C GLY A 417 4.10 4.39 -17.41
N PHE A 418 3.66 3.29 -18.02
CA PHE A 418 3.51 3.20 -19.48
C PHE A 418 2.42 4.14 -20.02
N ALA A 419 1.31 4.32 -19.29
CA ALA A 419 0.24 5.24 -19.67
C ALA A 419 0.74 6.68 -19.74
N SER A 420 1.61 7.11 -18.82
CA SER A 420 2.24 8.43 -18.87
C SER A 420 2.99 8.64 -20.18
N VAL A 421 3.90 7.73 -20.52
CA VAL A 421 4.71 7.82 -21.74
C VAL A 421 3.83 7.89 -22.99
N TRP A 422 2.84 7.00 -23.09
CA TRP A 422 1.96 6.93 -24.24
C TRP A 422 1.03 8.13 -24.37
N PHE A 423 0.49 8.61 -23.26
CA PHE A 423 -0.39 9.77 -23.22
C PHE A 423 0.34 11.05 -23.65
N PHE A 424 1.58 11.24 -23.18
CA PHE A 424 2.40 12.44 -23.48
C PHE A 424 3.30 12.30 -24.71
N ARG A 425 3.28 11.19 -25.48
CA ARG A 425 4.23 10.90 -26.57
C ARG A 425 4.42 12.01 -27.60
N LYS A 426 3.39 12.85 -27.85
CA LYS A 426 3.47 13.97 -28.80
C LYS A 426 4.11 15.24 -28.22
N THR A 427 4.30 15.29 -26.91
CA THR A 427 4.85 16.47 -26.21
C THR A 427 6.20 16.20 -25.55
N LEU A 428 6.71 14.96 -25.59
CA LEU A 428 7.99 14.58 -24.95
C LEU A 428 9.16 15.37 -25.49
N GLY A 429 9.25 15.59 -26.80
CA GLY A 429 10.33 16.30 -27.45
C GLY A 429 10.28 17.83 -27.33
N ARG A 430 9.26 18.42 -26.70
CA ARG A 430 9.11 19.88 -26.63
C ARG A 430 10.00 20.53 -25.58
N SER A 431 10.37 19.82 -24.54
CA SER A 431 11.29 20.30 -23.51
C SER A 431 12.01 19.16 -22.81
N ALA A 432 13.22 19.42 -22.26
CA ALA A 432 13.94 18.46 -21.45
C ALA A 432 13.10 18.01 -20.23
N ARG A 433 12.37 18.95 -19.59
CA ARG A 433 11.47 18.62 -18.49
C ARG A 433 10.41 17.59 -18.91
N ASN A 434 9.77 17.79 -20.06
CA ASN A 434 8.74 16.84 -20.54
C ASN A 434 9.36 15.47 -20.84
N LEU A 435 10.53 15.46 -21.49
CA LEU A 435 11.23 14.22 -21.79
C LEU A 435 11.54 13.41 -20.52
N PHE A 436 12.08 14.05 -19.47
CA PHE A 436 12.42 13.37 -18.23
C PHE A 436 11.18 13.03 -17.39
N MET A 437 10.31 14.02 -17.07
CA MET A 437 9.23 13.85 -16.10
C MET A 437 8.02 13.08 -16.66
N ARG A 438 7.78 13.12 -17.98
CA ARG A 438 6.64 12.47 -18.64
C ARG A 438 7.05 11.25 -19.47
N GLY A 439 8.35 11.10 -19.77
CA GLY A 439 8.92 10.04 -20.61
C GLY A 439 9.85 9.11 -19.84
N ILE A 440 11.12 9.53 -19.66
CA ILE A 440 12.20 8.65 -19.18
C ILE A 440 11.91 8.10 -17.78
N ILE A 441 11.59 8.95 -16.80
CA ILE A 441 11.34 8.52 -15.42
C ILE A 441 10.11 7.61 -15.32
N PRO A 442 8.92 7.96 -15.88
CA PRO A 442 7.78 7.06 -15.92
C PRO A 442 8.05 5.74 -16.66
N LEU A 443 8.81 5.78 -17.78
CA LEU A 443 9.17 4.56 -18.51
C LEU A 443 10.05 3.65 -17.67
N ALA A 444 11.07 4.19 -17.02
CA ALA A 444 11.96 3.43 -16.15
C ALA A 444 11.17 2.80 -14.98
N GLY A 445 10.28 3.59 -14.34
CA GLY A 445 9.40 3.05 -13.31
C GLY A 445 8.48 1.93 -13.81
N GLY A 446 7.88 2.12 -14.99
CA GLY A 446 7.04 1.09 -15.62
C GLY A 446 7.81 -0.19 -15.97
N LEU A 447 9.03 -0.07 -16.49
CA LEU A 447 9.90 -1.20 -16.79
C LEU A 447 10.36 -1.92 -15.51
N MET A 448 10.71 -1.19 -14.46
CA MET A 448 11.05 -1.78 -13.16
C MET A 448 9.85 -2.58 -12.60
N MET A 449 8.63 -2.03 -12.66
CA MET A 449 7.42 -2.74 -12.24
C MET A 449 7.13 -3.98 -13.11
N LEU A 450 7.43 -3.93 -14.41
CA LEU A 450 7.31 -5.09 -15.28
C LEU A 450 8.30 -6.19 -14.90
N VAL A 451 9.55 -5.84 -14.58
CA VAL A 451 10.57 -6.79 -14.09
C VAL A 451 10.10 -7.39 -12.76
N VAL A 452 9.62 -6.56 -11.81
CA VAL A 452 9.06 -7.02 -10.54
C VAL A 452 7.89 -7.98 -10.76
N PHE A 453 7.00 -7.69 -11.70
CA PHE A 453 5.89 -8.58 -12.04
C PHE A 453 6.35 -9.92 -12.58
N ILE A 454 7.26 -9.91 -13.57
CA ILE A 454 7.75 -11.15 -14.20
C ILE A 454 8.52 -12.01 -13.19
N TYR A 455 9.45 -11.40 -12.47
CA TYR A 455 10.26 -12.10 -11.48
C TYR A 455 9.38 -12.58 -10.31
N GLY A 456 8.53 -11.70 -9.77
CA GLY A 456 7.61 -12.07 -8.69
C GLY A 456 6.66 -13.20 -9.09
N LEU A 457 6.11 -13.17 -10.30
CA LEU A 457 5.26 -14.25 -10.79
C LEU A 457 6.02 -15.58 -10.88
N GLN A 458 7.27 -15.57 -11.36
CA GLN A 458 8.11 -16.77 -11.43
C GLN A 458 8.38 -17.34 -10.03
N GLN A 459 8.74 -16.50 -9.06
CA GLN A 459 9.01 -16.92 -7.69
C GLN A 459 7.73 -17.41 -6.98
N PHE A 460 6.64 -16.68 -7.11
CA PHE A 460 5.36 -16.99 -6.45
C PHE A 460 4.67 -18.25 -7.01
N LEU A 461 5.08 -18.72 -8.19
CA LEU A 461 4.65 -20.00 -8.75
C LEU A 461 5.49 -21.19 -8.28
N LEU A 462 6.63 -20.97 -7.63
CA LEU A 462 7.41 -22.04 -7.03
C LEU A 462 6.63 -22.67 -5.87
N PRO A 463 6.55 -24.00 -5.78
CA PRO A 463 5.76 -24.69 -4.76
C PRO A 463 6.21 -24.41 -3.32
N ASP A 464 7.48 -24.12 -3.13
CA ASP A 464 8.15 -23.87 -1.85
C ASP A 464 8.22 -22.39 -1.43
N TRP A 465 7.55 -21.49 -2.18
CA TRP A 465 7.52 -20.07 -1.85
C TRP A 465 6.75 -19.75 -0.55
N LEU A 466 5.62 -20.41 -0.34
CA LEU A 466 4.81 -20.27 0.86
C LEU A 466 4.71 -21.63 1.54
N VAL A 467 5.12 -21.65 2.80
CA VAL A 467 5.09 -22.85 3.65
C VAL A 467 4.14 -22.56 4.82
N ASP A 468 3.36 -23.54 5.22
CA ASP A 468 2.44 -23.41 6.36
C ASP A 468 3.15 -23.70 7.70
N ASP A 469 2.40 -23.54 8.80
CA ASP A 469 2.90 -23.75 10.17
C ASP A 469 3.40 -25.20 10.44
N ASN A 470 3.03 -26.17 9.58
CA ASN A 470 3.48 -27.55 9.67
C ASN A 470 4.74 -27.83 8.82
N GLY A 471 5.23 -26.83 8.10
CA GLY A 471 6.35 -26.97 7.18
C GLY A 471 5.96 -27.57 5.81
N GLU A 472 4.64 -27.60 5.48
CA GLU A 472 4.17 -28.10 4.21
C GLU A 472 3.99 -26.95 3.18
N ASN A 473 4.32 -27.23 1.91
CA ASN A 473 4.22 -26.26 0.84
C ASN A 473 2.74 -25.93 0.52
N VAL A 474 2.38 -24.66 0.53
CA VAL A 474 1.03 -24.20 0.17
C VAL A 474 0.91 -24.08 -1.34
N THR A 475 0.29 -25.07 -1.97
CA THR A 475 0.20 -25.17 -3.42
C THR A 475 -1.25 -25.23 -3.92
N LEU A 476 -1.46 -24.77 -5.16
CA LEU A 476 -2.69 -24.92 -5.93
C LEU A 476 -2.35 -25.50 -7.31
N PHE A 477 -3.00 -26.58 -7.70
CA PHE A 477 -2.77 -27.26 -8.97
C PHE A 477 -1.29 -27.67 -9.20
N GLY A 478 -0.53 -27.90 -8.13
CA GLY A 478 0.90 -28.25 -8.18
C GLY A 478 1.87 -27.08 -8.36
N TYR A 479 1.37 -25.84 -8.34
CA TYR A 479 2.15 -24.60 -8.34
C TYR A 479 2.00 -23.86 -7.03
N GLY A 480 2.92 -22.93 -6.73
CA GLY A 480 2.84 -22.06 -5.54
C GLY A 480 1.53 -21.28 -5.50
N ALA A 481 0.83 -21.37 -4.37
CA ALA A 481 -0.52 -20.80 -4.22
C ALA A 481 -0.54 -19.28 -4.43
N VAL A 482 0.50 -18.56 -4.04
CA VAL A 482 0.61 -17.09 -4.18
C VAL A 482 0.52 -16.68 -5.65
N GLY A 483 1.29 -17.32 -6.53
CA GLY A 483 1.28 -17.02 -7.97
C GLY A 483 -0.04 -17.38 -8.63
N VAL A 484 -0.59 -18.55 -8.31
CA VAL A 484 -1.88 -19.01 -8.87
C VAL A 484 -3.01 -18.06 -8.47
N VAL A 485 -3.07 -17.65 -7.20
CA VAL A 485 -4.10 -16.72 -6.69
C VAL A 485 -3.98 -15.36 -7.34
N GLY A 486 -2.75 -14.85 -7.54
CA GLY A 486 -2.50 -13.60 -8.26
C GLY A 486 -3.04 -13.65 -9.69
N ILE A 487 -2.78 -14.74 -10.42
CA ILE A 487 -3.32 -14.97 -11.77
C ILE A 487 -4.85 -15.06 -11.73
N LEU A 488 -5.42 -15.86 -10.83
CA LEU A 488 -6.88 -16.05 -10.71
C LEU A 488 -7.59 -14.73 -10.40
N SER A 489 -7.01 -13.88 -9.57
CA SER A 489 -7.55 -12.54 -9.29
C SER A 489 -7.71 -11.70 -10.56
N MET A 490 -6.74 -11.74 -11.48
CA MET A 490 -6.83 -11.06 -12.77
C MET A 490 -7.75 -11.76 -13.75
N VAL A 491 -7.82 -13.10 -13.75
CA VAL A 491 -8.75 -13.87 -14.57
C VAL A 491 -10.20 -13.56 -14.19
N ILE A 492 -10.53 -13.50 -12.91
CA ILE A 492 -11.85 -13.07 -12.42
C ILE A 492 -12.18 -11.68 -12.97
N GLY A 493 -11.22 -10.75 -12.92
CA GLY A 493 -11.37 -9.42 -13.52
C GLY A 493 -11.66 -9.47 -15.02
N ALA A 494 -10.94 -10.30 -15.76
CA ALA A 494 -11.17 -10.46 -17.20
C ALA A 494 -12.56 -11.04 -17.51
N VAL A 495 -13.03 -12.03 -16.75
CA VAL A 495 -14.37 -12.60 -16.88
C VAL A 495 -15.45 -11.54 -16.59
N LEU A 496 -15.31 -10.78 -15.50
CA LEU A 496 -16.22 -9.69 -15.17
C LEU A 496 -16.19 -8.60 -16.25
N MET A 497 -15.01 -8.28 -16.80
CA MET A 497 -14.89 -7.33 -17.91
C MET A 497 -15.70 -7.79 -19.13
N VAL A 498 -15.62 -9.06 -19.50
CA VAL A 498 -16.41 -9.63 -20.62
C VAL A 498 -17.89 -9.52 -20.30
N TRP A 499 -18.31 -9.88 -19.11
CA TRP A 499 -19.72 -9.75 -18.68
C TRP A 499 -20.23 -8.30 -18.75
N PHE A 500 -19.49 -7.34 -18.18
CA PHE A 500 -19.85 -5.93 -18.24
C PHE A 500 -19.83 -5.38 -19.67
N ASN A 501 -18.94 -5.87 -20.54
CA ASN A 501 -18.94 -5.48 -21.96
C ASN A 501 -20.24 -5.88 -22.67
N ILE A 502 -20.88 -6.96 -22.22
CA ILE A 502 -22.19 -7.40 -22.75
C ILE A 502 -23.33 -6.57 -22.16
N VAL A 503 -23.35 -6.40 -20.83
CA VAL A 503 -24.46 -5.76 -20.11
C VAL A 503 -24.44 -4.23 -20.22
N ALA A 504 -23.26 -3.62 -20.27
CA ALA A 504 -23.06 -2.16 -20.31
C ALA A 504 -22.03 -1.74 -21.38
N PRO A 505 -22.31 -1.96 -22.67
CA PRO A 505 -21.33 -1.82 -23.74
C PRO A 505 -20.84 -0.39 -24.00
N ALA A 506 -21.54 0.64 -23.52
CA ALA A 506 -21.24 2.04 -23.84
C ALA A 506 -19.81 2.46 -23.45
N TYR A 507 -19.31 2.03 -22.30
CA TYR A 507 -17.92 2.26 -21.89
C TYR A 507 -16.94 1.52 -22.80
N PHE A 508 -17.15 0.22 -23.03
CA PHE A 508 -16.23 -0.61 -23.82
C PHE A 508 -16.18 -0.23 -25.30
N GLN A 509 -17.22 0.44 -25.80
CA GLN A 509 -17.26 1.05 -27.14
C GLN A 509 -16.58 2.43 -27.20
N GLY A 510 -16.01 2.92 -26.11
CA GLY A 510 -15.36 4.22 -26.02
C GLY A 510 -16.32 5.43 -26.01
N LYS A 511 -17.63 5.21 -25.87
CA LYS A 511 -18.63 6.31 -25.93
C LYS A 511 -18.63 7.22 -24.69
N THR A 512 -18.10 6.74 -23.57
CA THR A 512 -18.08 7.49 -22.29
C THR A 512 -16.70 7.93 -21.87
N LEU A 513 -15.65 7.18 -22.26
CA LEU A 513 -14.25 7.48 -21.99
C LEU A 513 -13.41 7.11 -23.22
N GLU A 514 -13.06 8.12 -24.02
CA GLU A 514 -12.33 7.93 -25.28
C GLU A 514 -10.80 7.94 -25.07
N LYS A 515 -10.10 7.24 -25.96
CA LYS A 515 -8.64 7.39 -26.09
C LYS A 515 -8.31 8.81 -26.49
N ARG A 516 -7.29 9.38 -25.87
CA ARG A 516 -6.72 10.65 -26.30
C ARG A 516 -5.25 10.75 -26.02
N VAL A 517 -4.60 11.68 -26.71
CA VAL A 517 -3.18 12.00 -26.58
C VAL A 517 -3.08 13.45 -26.18
N HIS A 518 -2.24 13.74 -25.21
CA HIS A 518 -1.95 15.12 -24.83
C HIS A 518 -1.16 15.85 -25.92
N THR A 519 -1.66 16.99 -26.38
CA THR A 519 -1.08 17.75 -27.48
C THR A 519 -0.69 19.18 -27.11
N VAL A 520 -1.08 19.63 -25.92
CA VAL A 520 -0.84 21.01 -25.42
C VAL A 520 -0.06 20.92 -24.11
N ASP A 521 0.91 21.84 -23.88
CA ASP A 521 1.68 21.92 -22.63
C ASP A 521 0.96 22.68 -21.53
#